data_0c349700f6e66d9e166137567bc79a1d
#
_entry.id   0c349700f6e66d9e166137567bc79a1d
#
_cell.length_a   1.000
_cell.length_b   1.000
_cell.length_c   1.000
_cell.angle_alpha   90.00
_cell.angle_beta   90.00
_cell.angle_gamma   90.00
#
_symmetry.space_group_name_H-M   'P 1'
#
loop_
_entity.id
_entity.type
_entity.pdbx_description
1 polymer ?
#
loop_
_entity_poly.entity_id
_entity_poly.type
_entity_poly.pdbx_seq_one_letter_code
_entity_poly.pdbx_strand_id
1 'polypeptide(L)'
;GGVDSTFLAAAAYRVLGDKALALTACSETFPEWEKKESLSLADLIGIKHVFVEASELNNKDFRKNGPDRCYYCKKERYSVLVQWAENRGYNWLIEGSNADDLQDYRPGLKSLQEMEKVRSPLLEVGLTKEEIRQISKEWGLPTWVKPSAACLSSRLAYGLYITPKRLAQVEKAEEIIRQYCQGQVRVRHHGNIARIEVEP
;
A
#
# COMPACT_ATOMS: atom_id res chain seq x y z
N GLY A 1 1.16 -5.04 -3.14
CA GLY A 1 1.94 -5.43 -4.29
C GLY A 1 3.15 -4.55 -4.61
N GLY A 2 3.71 -3.78 -3.67
CA GLY A 2 4.98 -3.06 -3.85
C GLY A 2 6.20 -3.92 -3.52
N VAL A 3 7.41 -3.43 -3.82
CA VAL A 3 8.67 -4.18 -3.58
C VAL A 3 8.80 -4.57 -2.11
N ASP A 4 8.60 -3.64 -1.17
CA ASP A 4 8.80 -3.88 0.26
C ASP A 4 7.82 -4.91 0.83
N SER A 5 6.53 -4.73 0.56
CA SER A 5 5.50 -5.64 1.06
C SER A 5 5.61 -7.06 0.47
N THR A 6 6.02 -7.18 -0.80
CA THR A 6 6.24 -8.48 -1.43
C THR A 6 7.46 -9.17 -0.86
N PHE A 7 8.56 -8.44 -0.68
CA PHE A 7 9.77 -8.94 -0.03
C PHE A 7 9.50 -9.41 1.39
N LEU A 8 8.80 -8.57 2.19
CA LEU A 8 8.45 -8.91 3.56
C LEU A 8 7.56 -10.15 3.64
N ALA A 9 6.57 -10.28 2.74
CA ALA A 9 5.71 -11.47 2.69
C ALA A 9 6.51 -12.73 2.35
N ALA A 10 7.45 -12.64 1.39
CA ALA A 10 8.33 -13.75 1.03
C ALA A 10 9.28 -14.14 2.18
N ALA A 11 9.86 -13.14 2.87
CA ALA A 11 10.71 -13.37 4.04
C ALA A 11 9.93 -14.03 5.18
N ALA A 12 8.74 -13.53 5.48
CA ALA A 12 7.88 -14.09 6.52
C ALA A 12 7.49 -15.54 6.19
N TYR A 13 7.12 -15.81 4.94
CA TYR A 13 6.75 -17.17 4.54
C TYR A 13 7.94 -18.14 4.60
N ARG A 14 9.14 -17.72 4.17
CA ARG A 14 10.37 -18.54 4.26
C ARG A 14 10.72 -18.95 5.69
N VAL A 15 10.43 -18.07 6.66
CA VAL A 15 10.78 -18.33 8.08
C VAL A 15 9.66 -19.03 8.84
N LEU A 16 8.42 -18.65 8.59
CA LEU A 16 7.26 -19.07 9.39
C LEU A 16 6.39 -20.11 8.69
N GLY A 17 6.55 -20.32 7.38
CA GLY A 17 5.72 -21.23 6.59
C GLY A 17 4.24 -20.89 6.72
N ASP A 18 3.42 -21.90 6.98
CA ASP A 18 1.96 -21.78 7.11
C ASP A 18 1.47 -20.91 8.29
N LYS A 19 2.36 -20.50 9.19
CA LYS A 19 2.05 -19.55 10.28
C LYS A 19 2.04 -18.11 9.79
N ALA A 20 2.57 -17.83 8.58
CA ALA A 20 2.49 -16.53 7.95
C ALA A 20 1.21 -16.40 7.11
N LEU A 21 0.60 -15.22 7.16
CA LEU A 21 -0.57 -14.87 6.35
C LEU A 21 -0.39 -13.46 5.79
N ALA A 22 -0.58 -13.31 4.49
CA ALA A 22 -0.60 -11.99 3.85
C ALA A 22 -2.00 -11.37 3.94
N LEU A 23 -2.07 -10.13 4.42
CA LEU A 23 -3.31 -9.35 4.47
C LEU A 23 -3.22 -8.17 3.50
N THR A 24 -4.25 -7.97 2.70
CA THR A 24 -4.42 -6.76 1.91
C THR A 24 -5.68 -6.02 2.35
N ALA A 25 -5.49 -4.81 2.87
CA ALA A 25 -6.60 -3.92 3.17
C ALA A 25 -7.23 -3.40 1.88
N CYS A 26 -8.50 -3.66 1.67
CA CYS A 26 -9.28 -3.19 0.54
C CYS A 26 -10.13 -1.99 0.93
N SER A 27 -10.04 -0.94 0.14
CA SER A 27 -10.86 0.25 0.25
C SER A 27 -11.01 0.88 -1.13
N GLU A 28 -11.81 1.93 -1.22
CA GLU A 28 -12.02 2.71 -2.45
C GLU A 28 -10.75 3.45 -2.92
N THR A 29 -9.72 3.51 -2.07
CA THR A 29 -8.42 4.11 -2.42
C THR A 29 -7.43 3.12 -3.02
N PHE A 30 -7.77 1.82 -3.02
CA PHE A 30 -6.92 0.74 -3.50
C PHE A 30 -7.40 0.26 -4.89
N PRO A 31 -6.60 0.44 -5.96
CA PRO A 31 -7.02 0.11 -7.31
C PRO A 31 -7.32 -1.39 -7.52
N GLU A 32 -8.31 -1.71 -8.33
CA GLU A 32 -8.70 -3.09 -8.63
C GLU A 32 -7.58 -3.91 -9.30
N TRP A 33 -6.75 -3.26 -10.14
CA TRP A 33 -5.62 -3.95 -10.77
C TRP A 33 -4.55 -4.38 -9.75
N GLU A 34 -4.36 -3.59 -8.67
CA GLU A 34 -3.43 -3.95 -7.58
C GLU A 34 -3.96 -5.11 -6.72
N LYS A 35 -5.28 -5.27 -6.61
CA LYS A 35 -5.88 -6.46 -5.96
C LYS A 35 -5.51 -7.73 -6.70
N LYS A 36 -5.70 -7.73 -8.03
CA LYS A 36 -5.35 -8.88 -8.89
C LYS A 36 -3.86 -9.21 -8.79
N GLU A 37 -3.02 -8.20 -8.85
CA GLU A 37 -1.57 -8.38 -8.73
C GLU A 37 -1.18 -8.94 -7.35
N SER A 38 -1.81 -8.49 -6.25
CA SER A 38 -1.49 -9.00 -4.92
C SER A 38 -1.82 -10.49 -4.75
N LEU A 39 -2.87 -10.98 -5.40
CA LEU A 39 -3.17 -12.42 -5.47
C LEU A 39 -2.07 -13.18 -6.20
N SER A 40 -1.74 -12.75 -7.41
CA SER A 40 -0.69 -13.40 -8.21
C SER A 40 0.66 -13.44 -7.49
N LEU A 41 1.00 -12.39 -6.74
CA LEU A 41 2.23 -12.36 -5.93
C LEU A 41 2.16 -13.30 -4.73
N ALA A 42 1.01 -13.41 -4.07
CA ALA A 42 0.82 -14.34 -2.97
C ALA A 42 0.92 -15.80 -3.45
N ASP A 43 0.32 -16.12 -4.59
CA ASP A 43 0.41 -17.44 -5.23
C ASP A 43 1.87 -17.77 -5.61
N LEU A 44 2.61 -16.81 -6.19
CA LEU A 44 4.02 -16.97 -6.53
C LEU A 44 4.89 -17.27 -5.31
N ILE A 45 4.62 -16.60 -4.17
CA ILE A 45 5.34 -16.81 -2.91
C ILE A 45 4.92 -18.13 -2.25
N GLY A 46 3.69 -18.58 -2.48
CA GLY A 46 3.06 -19.72 -1.81
C GLY A 46 2.42 -19.35 -0.46
N ILE A 47 2.30 -18.06 -0.14
CA ILE A 47 1.73 -17.57 1.12
C ILE A 47 0.20 -17.47 1.02
N LYS A 48 -0.50 -17.93 2.05
CA LYS A 48 -1.94 -17.69 2.16
C LYS A 48 -2.25 -16.20 2.17
N HIS A 49 -3.31 -15.78 1.46
CA HIS A 49 -3.66 -14.38 1.31
C HIS A 49 -5.13 -14.13 1.60
N VAL A 50 -5.44 -13.01 2.26
CA VAL A 50 -6.81 -12.58 2.56
C VAL A 50 -6.97 -11.09 2.29
N PHE A 51 -8.09 -10.72 1.67
CA PHE A 51 -8.56 -9.35 1.60
C PHE A 51 -9.41 -9.01 2.82
N VAL A 52 -9.14 -7.84 3.40
CA VAL A 52 -9.87 -7.30 4.54
C VAL A 52 -10.45 -5.94 4.16
N GLU A 53 -11.76 -5.79 4.23
CA GLU A 53 -12.42 -4.51 3.99
C GLU A 53 -12.03 -3.50 5.08
N ALA A 54 -11.46 -2.37 4.67
CA ALA A 54 -10.94 -1.34 5.56
C ALA A 54 -11.04 0.05 4.91
N SER A 55 -12.26 0.59 4.84
CA SER A 55 -12.52 1.90 4.23
C SER A 55 -12.17 3.03 5.19
N GLU A 56 -11.37 3.97 4.73
CA GLU A 56 -11.01 5.20 5.44
C GLU A 56 -12.04 6.32 5.22
N LEU A 57 -13.02 6.12 4.35
CA LEU A 57 -13.98 7.17 3.95
C LEU A 57 -14.95 7.55 5.08
N ASN A 58 -15.04 6.76 6.15
CA ASN A 58 -15.80 7.13 7.35
C ASN A 58 -15.06 8.17 8.20
N ASN A 59 -13.74 8.32 8.03
CA ASN A 59 -12.93 9.30 8.75
C ASN A 59 -13.01 10.69 8.06
N LYS A 60 -13.56 11.68 8.79
CA LYS A 60 -13.74 13.03 8.27
C LYS A 60 -12.41 13.74 7.98
N ASP A 61 -11.38 13.49 8.79
CA ASP A 61 -10.09 14.14 8.65
C ASP A 61 -9.31 13.55 7.45
N PHE A 62 -9.42 12.26 7.21
CA PHE A 62 -8.95 11.66 5.96
C PHE A 62 -9.63 12.31 4.74
N ARG A 63 -10.97 12.47 4.77
CA ARG A 63 -11.74 13.02 3.65
C ARG A 63 -11.43 14.47 3.35
N LYS A 64 -10.99 15.27 4.32
CA LYS A 64 -10.53 16.67 4.11
C LYS A 64 -9.31 16.75 3.20
N ASN A 65 -8.58 15.65 3.01
CA ASN A 65 -7.42 15.56 2.13
C ASN A 65 -6.32 16.58 2.47
N GLY A 66 -6.02 16.74 3.75
CA GLY A 66 -4.94 17.58 4.25
C GLY A 66 -3.56 16.89 4.19
N PRO A 67 -2.50 17.60 4.64
CA PRO A 67 -1.13 17.05 4.70
C PRO A 67 -1.05 15.75 5.51
N ASP A 68 -1.82 15.62 6.57
CA ASP A 68 -1.85 14.47 7.48
C ASP A 68 -2.76 13.34 7.00
N ARG A 69 -3.30 13.41 5.77
CA ARG A 69 -4.18 12.39 5.19
C ARG A 69 -3.63 10.98 5.38
N CYS A 70 -2.32 10.78 5.16
CA CYS A 70 -1.68 9.46 5.26
C CYS A 70 -1.64 8.93 6.70
N TYR A 71 -1.57 9.79 7.70
CA TYR A 71 -1.67 9.41 9.11
C TYR A 71 -3.05 8.81 9.41
N TYR A 72 -4.12 9.53 9.06
CA TYR A 72 -5.49 9.05 9.29
C TYR A 72 -5.80 7.78 8.50
N CYS A 73 -5.36 7.71 7.25
CA CYS A 73 -5.52 6.54 6.40
C CYS A 73 -4.87 5.29 7.04
N LYS A 74 -3.59 5.39 7.42
CA LYS A 74 -2.89 4.25 8.03
C LYS A 74 -3.51 3.88 9.37
N LYS A 75 -3.84 4.84 10.20
CA LYS A 75 -4.45 4.60 11.52
C LYS A 75 -5.75 3.78 11.39
N GLU A 76 -6.68 4.20 10.55
CA GLU A 76 -7.95 3.47 10.32
C GLU A 76 -7.70 2.06 9.79
N ARG A 77 -6.92 1.98 8.70
CA ARG A 77 -6.66 0.72 8.01
C ARG A 77 -5.98 -0.30 8.90
N TYR A 78 -4.93 0.09 9.60
CA TYR A 78 -4.18 -0.83 10.45
C TYR A 78 -4.93 -1.20 11.73
N SER A 79 -5.80 -0.33 12.28
CA SER A 79 -6.69 -0.69 13.38
C SER A 79 -7.61 -1.86 12.99
N VAL A 80 -8.19 -1.82 11.79
CA VAL A 80 -9.03 -2.91 11.28
C VAL A 80 -8.22 -4.19 11.08
N LEU A 81 -7.01 -4.08 10.48
CA LEU A 81 -6.16 -5.24 10.25
C LEU A 81 -5.67 -5.90 11.54
N VAL A 82 -5.29 -5.10 12.55
CA VAL A 82 -4.90 -5.61 13.88
C VAL A 82 -6.04 -6.36 14.52
N GLN A 83 -7.23 -5.75 14.57
CA GLN A 83 -8.40 -6.42 15.15
C GLN A 83 -8.74 -7.72 14.41
N TRP A 84 -8.67 -7.71 13.07
CA TRP A 84 -8.90 -8.90 12.25
C TRP A 84 -7.90 -10.00 12.58
N ALA A 85 -6.62 -9.67 12.75
CA ALA A 85 -5.53 -10.59 13.04
C ALA A 85 -5.66 -11.18 14.46
N GLU A 86 -5.90 -10.35 15.47
CA GLU A 86 -6.09 -10.77 16.86
C GLU A 86 -7.27 -11.75 17.02
N ASN A 87 -8.42 -11.45 16.36
CA ASN A 87 -9.59 -12.34 16.38
C ASN A 87 -9.32 -13.73 15.78
N ARG A 88 -8.17 -13.92 15.10
CA ARG A 88 -7.73 -15.19 14.49
C ARG A 88 -6.47 -15.77 15.11
N GLY A 89 -6.05 -15.23 16.25
CA GLY A 89 -4.92 -15.75 17.01
C GLY A 89 -3.54 -15.36 16.47
N TYR A 90 -3.46 -14.35 15.58
CA TYR A 90 -2.18 -13.78 15.17
C TYR A 90 -1.69 -12.79 16.21
N ASN A 91 -0.43 -12.92 16.62
CA ASN A 91 0.16 -12.07 17.66
C ASN A 91 0.65 -10.74 17.14
N TRP A 92 1.05 -10.66 15.88
CA TRP A 92 1.70 -9.51 15.28
C TRP A 92 1.19 -9.23 13.87
N LEU A 93 1.01 -7.96 13.57
CA LEU A 93 0.90 -7.45 12.21
C LEU A 93 2.24 -6.84 11.81
N ILE A 94 2.80 -7.26 10.68
CA ILE A 94 4.06 -6.71 10.16
C ILE A 94 3.79 -5.91 8.90
N GLU A 95 4.56 -4.83 8.69
CA GLU A 95 4.42 -3.95 7.53
C GLU A 95 5.79 -3.58 6.93
N GLY A 96 5.80 -3.13 5.67
CA GLY A 96 6.98 -3.02 4.85
C GLY A 96 7.68 -1.65 4.86
N SER A 97 7.60 -0.85 5.93
CA SER A 97 8.46 0.34 6.04
C SER A 97 9.92 -0.07 6.15
N ASN A 98 10.82 0.68 5.53
CA ASN A 98 12.24 0.41 5.44
C ASN A 98 13.09 1.61 5.93
N ALA A 99 14.42 1.50 5.94
CA ALA A 99 15.32 2.52 6.48
C ALA A 99 15.19 3.89 5.78
N ASP A 100 14.95 3.90 4.47
CA ASP A 100 14.85 5.16 3.71
C ASP A 100 13.58 5.95 4.05
N ASP A 101 12.55 5.27 4.60
CA ASP A 101 11.30 5.90 5.01
C ASP A 101 11.46 6.84 6.21
N LEU A 102 12.58 6.74 6.97
CA LEU A 102 12.91 7.67 8.05
C LEU A 102 13.41 9.03 7.57
N GLN A 103 13.93 9.09 6.35
CA GLN A 103 14.50 10.33 5.77
C GLN A 103 13.46 11.19 5.08
N ASP A 104 12.23 10.70 4.92
CA ASP A 104 11.14 11.36 4.21
C ASP A 104 10.03 11.81 5.16
N TYR A 105 9.29 12.86 4.78
CA TYR A 105 8.09 13.26 5.50
C TYR A 105 6.98 12.23 5.32
N ARG A 106 6.85 11.30 6.28
CA ARG A 106 5.88 10.21 6.24
C ARG A 106 4.97 10.20 7.46
N PRO A 107 3.94 11.04 7.49
CA PRO A 107 2.99 11.12 8.61
C PRO A 107 2.32 9.76 8.91
N GLY A 108 2.19 8.89 7.91
CA GLY A 108 1.68 7.54 8.11
C GLY A 108 2.60 6.64 8.95
N LEU A 109 3.91 6.85 8.98
CA LEU A 109 4.83 6.06 9.82
C LEU A 109 4.58 6.34 11.30
N LYS A 110 4.32 7.60 11.66
CA LYS A 110 3.98 7.98 13.03
C LYS A 110 2.77 7.21 13.56
N SER A 111 1.72 7.04 12.75
CA SER A 111 0.53 6.30 13.19
C SER A 111 0.80 4.82 13.47
N LEU A 112 1.77 4.22 12.79
CA LEU A 112 2.15 2.81 13.01
C LEU A 112 2.96 2.64 14.29
N GLN A 113 3.84 3.60 14.61
CA GLN A 113 4.63 3.60 15.85
C GLN A 113 3.76 3.73 17.11
N GLU A 114 2.55 4.26 16.98
CA GLU A 114 1.55 4.34 18.05
C GLU A 114 0.81 3.02 18.31
N MET A 115 1.03 1.99 17.45
CA MET A 115 0.30 0.72 17.50
C MET A 115 1.17 -0.41 18.05
N GLU A 116 0.90 -0.88 19.26
CA GLU A 116 1.69 -1.90 19.96
C GLU A 116 1.79 -3.24 19.20
N LYS A 117 0.78 -3.59 18.41
CA LYS A 117 0.71 -4.87 17.67
C LYS A 117 1.24 -4.80 16.24
N VAL A 118 1.76 -3.64 15.81
CA VAL A 118 2.32 -3.44 14.47
C VAL A 118 3.84 -3.34 14.57
N ARG A 119 4.55 -4.06 13.72
CA ARG A 119 6.01 -4.01 13.62
C ARG A 119 6.46 -3.77 12.20
N SER A 120 7.61 -3.14 12.05
CA SER A 120 8.25 -2.83 10.77
C SER A 120 9.61 -3.54 10.66
N PRO A 121 9.65 -4.87 10.44
CA PRO A 121 10.90 -5.64 10.52
C PRO A 121 12.01 -5.13 9.60
N LEU A 122 11.68 -4.64 8.40
CA LEU A 122 12.69 -4.13 7.46
C LEU A 122 13.35 -2.85 7.99
N LEU A 123 12.56 -1.99 8.63
CA LEU A 123 13.04 -0.79 9.31
C LEU A 123 13.86 -1.15 10.55
N GLU A 124 13.39 -2.10 11.35
CA GLU A 124 14.04 -2.52 12.59
C GLU A 124 15.45 -3.10 12.36
N VAL A 125 15.66 -3.76 11.22
CA VAL A 125 16.98 -4.29 10.84
C VAL A 125 17.78 -3.33 9.94
N GLY A 126 17.25 -2.14 9.66
CA GLY A 126 17.91 -1.10 8.88
C GLY A 126 18.05 -1.36 7.39
N LEU A 127 17.22 -2.23 6.80
CA LEU A 127 17.25 -2.52 5.36
C LEU A 127 16.84 -1.29 4.54
N THR A 128 17.68 -0.94 3.58
CA THR A 128 17.43 0.12 2.59
C THR A 128 16.57 -0.39 1.43
N LYS A 129 15.98 0.53 0.69
CA LYS A 129 15.23 0.21 -0.53
C LYS A 129 16.08 -0.50 -1.58
N GLU A 130 17.35 -0.11 -1.70
CA GLU A 130 18.29 -0.71 -2.65
C GLU A 130 18.58 -2.16 -2.29
N GLU A 131 18.92 -2.45 -1.03
CA GLU A 131 19.15 -3.81 -0.55
C GLU A 131 17.92 -4.69 -0.73
N ILE A 132 16.71 -4.16 -0.41
CA ILE A 132 15.44 -4.88 -0.61
C ILE A 132 15.26 -5.24 -2.10
N ARG A 133 15.56 -4.33 -3.02
CA ARG A 133 15.50 -4.59 -4.47
C ARG A 133 16.50 -5.65 -4.90
N GLN A 134 17.73 -5.56 -4.43
CA GLN A 134 18.78 -6.52 -4.76
C GLN A 134 18.39 -7.92 -4.30
N ILE A 135 18.01 -8.09 -3.03
CA ILE A 135 17.60 -9.39 -2.49
C ILE A 135 16.33 -9.89 -3.19
N SER A 136 15.37 -8.99 -3.47
CA SER A 136 14.16 -9.36 -4.22
C SER A 136 14.49 -9.92 -5.61
N LYS A 137 15.48 -9.35 -6.29
CA LYS A 137 15.98 -9.84 -7.59
C LYS A 137 16.61 -11.23 -7.45
N GLU A 138 17.45 -11.43 -6.44
CA GLU A 138 18.09 -12.72 -6.14
C GLU A 138 17.06 -13.80 -5.82
N TRP A 139 15.95 -13.42 -5.17
CA TRP A 139 14.85 -14.32 -4.85
C TRP A 139 13.86 -14.54 -5.99
N GLY A 140 14.06 -13.90 -7.15
CA GLY A 140 13.18 -14.01 -8.31
C GLY A 140 11.81 -13.33 -8.13
N LEU A 141 11.69 -12.38 -7.18
CA LEU A 141 10.44 -11.65 -6.98
C LEU A 141 10.27 -10.58 -8.07
N PRO A 142 9.22 -10.60 -8.88
CA PRO A 142 9.08 -9.71 -10.05
C PRO A 142 8.96 -8.23 -9.68
N THR A 143 8.65 -7.93 -8.42
CA THR A 143 8.47 -6.56 -7.93
C THR A 143 9.77 -5.79 -7.72
N TRP A 144 10.96 -6.40 -7.90
CA TRP A 144 12.24 -5.74 -7.69
C TRP A 144 12.47 -4.50 -8.57
N VAL A 145 11.90 -4.48 -9.78
CA VAL A 145 11.95 -3.31 -10.70
C VAL A 145 10.77 -2.36 -10.53
N LYS A 146 9.74 -2.76 -9.75
CA LYS A 146 8.49 -2.00 -9.69
C LYS A 146 8.71 -0.61 -9.10
N PRO A 147 8.24 0.46 -9.77
CA PRO A 147 8.27 1.80 -9.20
C PRO A 147 7.34 1.91 -8.00
N SER A 148 7.53 2.95 -7.17
CA SER A 148 6.65 3.19 -6.04
C SER A 148 5.24 3.50 -6.52
N ALA A 149 4.27 2.75 -6.01
CA ALA A 149 2.86 2.99 -6.25
C ALA A 149 2.27 3.83 -5.11
N ALA A 150 1.48 4.82 -5.46
CA ALA A 150 0.73 5.63 -4.50
C ALA A 150 -0.77 5.34 -4.66
N CYS A 151 -1.54 5.45 -3.56
CA CYS A 151 -2.99 5.21 -3.56
C CYS A 151 -3.77 6.22 -4.41
N LEU A 152 -5.00 5.90 -4.82
CA LEU A 152 -5.84 6.78 -5.64
C LEU A 152 -6.09 8.14 -4.97
N SER A 153 -6.19 8.21 -3.64
CA SER A 153 -6.38 9.48 -2.93
C SER A 153 -5.23 10.47 -3.14
N SER A 154 -4.01 9.98 -3.45
CA SER A 154 -2.87 10.85 -3.76
C SER A 154 -3.01 11.59 -5.10
N ARG A 155 -3.95 11.19 -5.95
CA ARG A 155 -4.27 11.85 -7.22
C ARG A 155 -5.16 13.07 -7.04
N LEU A 156 -5.80 13.23 -5.91
CA LEU A 156 -6.61 14.40 -5.61
C LEU A 156 -5.74 15.52 -5.05
N ALA A 157 -5.86 16.74 -5.59
CA ALA A 157 -5.16 17.90 -5.07
C ALA A 157 -5.50 18.13 -3.59
N TYR A 158 -4.53 18.55 -2.79
CA TYR A 158 -4.76 18.84 -1.37
C TYR A 158 -5.91 19.82 -1.17
N GLY A 159 -6.73 19.56 -0.13
CA GLY A 159 -7.95 20.32 0.16
C GLY A 159 -9.16 19.93 -0.70
N LEU A 160 -8.96 19.16 -1.78
CA LEU A 160 -10.07 18.62 -2.54
C LEU A 160 -10.64 17.39 -1.81
N TYR A 161 -11.87 17.51 -1.33
CA TYR A 161 -12.51 16.50 -0.49
C TYR A 161 -12.55 15.12 -1.17
N ILE A 162 -12.08 14.10 -0.47
CA ILE A 162 -12.06 12.72 -0.97
C ILE A 162 -13.47 12.14 -0.93
N THR A 163 -13.95 11.66 -2.08
CA THR A 163 -15.25 11.02 -2.23
C THR A 163 -15.13 9.75 -3.09
N PRO A 164 -16.02 8.74 -2.91
CA PRO A 164 -16.04 7.57 -3.78
C PRO A 164 -16.12 7.93 -5.27
N LYS A 165 -16.94 8.93 -5.60
CA LYS A 165 -17.11 9.40 -6.99
C LYS A 165 -15.79 9.88 -7.61
N ARG A 166 -15.02 10.70 -6.88
CA ARG A 166 -13.73 11.23 -7.37
C ARG A 166 -12.68 10.13 -7.50
N LEU A 167 -12.63 9.19 -6.55
CA LEU A 167 -11.73 8.05 -6.62
C LEU A 167 -12.04 7.18 -7.84
N ALA A 168 -13.31 6.84 -8.06
CA ALA A 168 -13.75 6.07 -9.22
C ALA A 168 -13.46 6.80 -10.57
N GLN A 169 -13.62 8.13 -10.61
CA GLN A 169 -13.26 8.92 -11.79
C GLN A 169 -11.77 8.83 -12.12
N VAL A 170 -10.90 8.93 -11.10
CA VAL A 170 -9.46 8.81 -11.27
C VAL A 170 -9.09 7.40 -11.72
N GLU A 171 -9.60 6.38 -11.06
CA GLU A 171 -9.33 4.98 -11.40
C GLU A 171 -9.72 4.66 -12.84
N LYS A 172 -10.95 5.05 -13.25
CA LYS A 172 -11.45 4.82 -14.60
C LYS A 172 -10.62 5.57 -15.66
N ALA A 173 -10.20 6.80 -15.37
CA ALA A 173 -9.35 7.55 -16.26
C ALA A 173 -7.96 6.90 -16.41
N GLU A 174 -7.33 6.47 -15.30
CA GLU A 174 -6.05 5.75 -15.35
C GLU A 174 -6.18 4.41 -16.10
N GLU A 175 -7.28 3.67 -15.92
CA GLU A 175 -7.57 2.42 -16.64
C GLU A 175 -7.63 2.65 -18.17
N ILE A 176 -8.29 3.70 -18.61
CA ILE A 176 -8.39 4.05 -20.03
C ILE A 176 -7.01 4.38 -20.59
N ILE A 177 -6.24 5.25 -19.91
CA ILE A 177 -4.95 5.71 -20.42
C ILE A 177 -3.92 4.58 -20.48
N ARG A 178 -3.95 3.63 -19.53
CA ARG A 178 -3.08 2.45 -19.54
C ARG A 178 -3.24 1.55 -20.77
N GLN A 179 -4.33 1.67 -21.52
CA GLN A 179 -4.49 0.96 -22.79
C GLN A 179 -3.63 1.54 -23.92
N TYR A 180 -3.17 2.78 -23.75
CA TYR A 180 -2.43 3.53 -24.77
C TYR A 180 -0.99 3.85 -24.38
N CYS A 181 -0.64 3.75 -23.09
CA CYS A 181 0.67 4.09 -22.55
C CYS A 181 1.24 2.93 -21.73
N GLN A 182 2.52 2.64 -21.93
CA GLN A 182 3.29 1.74 -21.07
C GLN A 182 3.88 2.53 -19.89
N GLY A 183 4.25 1.82 -18.81
CA GLY A 183 4.86 2.45 -17.65
C GLY A 183 3.86 3.06 -16.67
N GLN A 184 4.33 4.04 -15.90
CA GLN A 184 3.54 4.65 -14.85
C GLN A 184 2.57 5.68 -15.40
N VAL A 185 1.28 5.49 -15.10
CA VAL A 185 0.20 6.44 -15.45
C VAL A 185 -0.39 7.01 -14.16
N ARG A 186 -0.56 8.33 -14.11
CA ARG A 186 -1.28 9.03 -13.04
C ARG A 186 -2.22 10.09 -13.61
N VAL A 187 -3.48 10.05 -13.18
CA VAL A 187 -4.44 11.12 -13.50
C VAL A 187 -4.72 11.93 -12.23
N ARG A 188 -4.27 13.18 -12.22
CA ARG A 188 -4.45 14.10 -11.09
C ARG A 188 -5.74 14.89 -11.23
N HIS A 189 -6.57 14.82 -10.22
CA HIS A 189 -7.86 15.49 -10.14
C HIS A 189 -7.71 16.86 -9.43
N HIS A 190 -7.88 17.96 -10.15
CA HIS A 190 -7.79 19.32 -9.67
C HIS A 190 -9.15 20.05 -9.70
N GLY A 191 -10.23 19.38 -9.28
CA GLY A 191 -11.59 19.93 -9.38
C GLY A 191 -12.16 19.80 -10.80
N ASN A 192 -12.05 20.83 -11.60
CA ASN A 192 -12.57 20.85 -12.98
C ASN A 192 -11.50 20.47 -14.03
N ILE A 193 -10.27 20.20 -13.59
CA ILE A 193 -9.14 19.87 -14.47
C ILE A 193 -8.61 18.50 -14.12
N ALA A 194 -8.34 17.67 -15.14
CA ALA A 194 -7.57 16.44 -15.02
C ALA A 194 -6.18 16.68 -15.64
N ARG A 195 -5.11 16.43 -14.85
CA ARG A 195 -3.74 16.43 -15.35
C ARG A 195 -3.27 15.00 -15.51
N ILE A 196 -2.85 14.63 -16.72
CA ILE A 196 -2.35 13.30 -17.06
C ILE A 196 -0.83 13.33 -16.98
N GLU A 197 -0.27 12.39 -16.24
CA GLU A 197 1.18 12.17 -16.10
C GLU A 197 1.47 10.76 -16.60
N VAL A 198 2.34 10.64 -17.60
CA VAL A 198 2.82 9.38 -18.19
C VAL A 198 4.34 9.42 -18.28
N GLU A 199 4.97 8.27 -18.27
CA GLU A 199 6.39 8.15 -18.59
C GLU A 199 6.60 8.40 -20.08
N PRO A 200 7.73 9.04 -20.48
CA PRO A 200 8.07 9.31 -21.88
C PRO A 200 8.19 8.03 -22.71
#